data_f766896b42fa9efb77429b3c390292cc
#
_entry.id   f766896b42fa9efb77429b3c390292cc
#
_cell.length_a   1.000
_cell.length_b   1.000
_cell.length_c   1.000
_cell.angle_alpha   90.00
_cell.angle_beta   90.00
_cell.angle_gamma   90.00
#
_symmetry.space_group_name_H-M   'P 1'
#
loop_
_entity.id
_entity.type
_entity.pdbx_description
1 polymer ?
#
loop_
_entity_poly.entity_id
_entity_poly.type
_entity_poly.pdbx_seq_one_letter_code
_entity_poly.pdbx_strand_id
1 'polypeptide(L)'
;ADRQHAGEATRALQAQGIEVWYAPHVGGIARWLQVHGPRFAQVVLCRHYIAREFLPLVRRCAPQATVLFDSIDLHYVREQRGADLADDATMRRNALRTRALELDVVRRSDVTLVVSPTEADVLNRDAPDARIEVLSNLHDIAGPGEPFAQRRDLVFVGGFRHPPNADAVIWFVREIFPALRTRRPGLR
;
A
#
# COMPACT_ATOMS: atom_id res chain seq x y z
N ALA A 1 -8.72 -8.68 6.82
CA ALA A 1 -8.02 -8.31 8.05
C ALA A 1 -7.85 -9.56 8.90
N ASP A 2 -6.66 -9.77 9.39
CA ASP A 2 -6.35 -10.88 10.29
C ASP A 2 -7.06 -10.63 11.64
N ARG A 3 -8.11 -11.39 11.91
CA ARG A 3 -8.92 -11.21 13.12
C ARG A 3 -8.35 -11.92 14.35
N GLN A 4 -7.29 -12.69 14.20
CA GLN A 4 -6.83 -13.64 15.24
C GLN A 4 -5.46 -13.31 15.81
N HIS A 5 -4.88 -12.16 15.51
CA HIS A 5 -3.46 -11.98 15.77
C HIS A 5 -3.14 -11.16 17.01
N ALA A 6 -2.61 -11.82 18.04
CA ALA A 6 -1.94 -11.22 19.19
C ALA A 6 -0.41 -11.34 19.06
N GLY A 7 0.17 -10.93 17.94
CA GLY A 7 1.60 -11.05 17.65
C GLY A 7 2.46 -9.94 18.24
N GLU A 8 3.73 -9.97 17.90
CA GLU A 8 4.73 -8.98 18.32
C GLU A 8 4.33 -7.56 17.87
N ALA A 9 3.86 -7.39 16.63
CA ALA A 9 3.39 -6.11 16.10
C ALA A 9 2.21 -5.54 16.91
N THR A 10 1.26 -6.38 17.33
CA THR A 10 0.15 -5.95 18.18
C THR A 10 0.67 -5.42 19.52
N ARG A 11 1.60 -6.14 20.16
CA ARG A 11 2.20 -5.71 21.43
C ARG A 11 2.98 -4.42 21.30
N ALA A 12 3.72 -4.27 20.19
CA ALA A 12 4.49 -3.06 19.92
C ALA A 12 3.58 -1.83 19.76
N LEU A 13 2.45 -1.95 19.06
CA LEU A 13 1.46 -0.87 18.94
C LEU A 13 0.82 -0.54 20.30
N GLN A 14 0.43 -1.56 21.07
CA GLN A 14 -0.17 -1.37 22.39
C GLN A 14 0.83 -0.70 23.37
N ALA A 15 2.12 -1.02 23.29
CA ALA A 15 3.16 -0.38 24.10
C ALA A 15 3.32 1.11 23.78
N GLN A 16 2.89 1.55 22.59
CA GLN A 16 2.85 2.96 22.19
C GLN A 16 1.51 3.64 22.55
N GLY A 17 0.62 2.96 23.28
CA GLY A 17 -0.69 3.49 23.66
C GLY A 17 -1.74 3.40 22.55
N ILE A 18 -1.48 2.66 21.48
CA ILE A 18 -2.43 2.46 20.38
C ILE A 18 -3.38 1.31 20.75
N GLU A 19 -4.68 1.58 20.77
CA GLU A 19 -5.70 0.54 20.96
C GLU A 19 -5.73 -0.40 19.76
N VAL A 20 -5.50 -1.69 19.99
CA VAL A 20 -5.56 -2.73 18.95
C VAL A 20 -6.67 -3.72 19.27
N TRP A 21 -7.66 -3.78 18.39
CA TRP A 21 -8.84 -4.62 18.55
C TRP A 21 -8.79 -5.83 17.61
N TYR A 22 -8.88 -7.03 18.16
CA TYR A 22 -8.84 -8.32 17.46
C TYR A 22 -9.65 -9.39 18.18
N ALA A 23 -9.91 -10.53 17.57
CA ALA A 23 -10.60 -11.65 18.21
C ALA A 23 -9.73 -12.30 19.31
N PRO A 24 -10.30 -12.72 20.44
CA PRO A 24 -11.74 -12.79 20.75
C PRO A 24 -12.35 -11.49 21.32
N HIS A 25 -11.55 -10.43 21.50
CA HIS A 25 -11.99 -9.19 22.16
C HIS A 25 -13.05 -8.42 21.34
N VAL A 26 -13.09 -8.63 20.02
CA VAL A 26 -14.11 -8.06 19.13
C VAL A 26 -14.86 -9.19 18.44
N GLY A 27 -16.14 -9.34 18.73
CA GLY A 27 -17.00 -10.34 18.10
C GLY A 27 -17.39 -10.02 16.66
N GLY A 28 -17.20 -8.76 16.21
CA GLY A 28 -17.45 -8.33 14.84
C GLY A 28 -17.29 -6.82 14.67
N ILE A 29 -16.70 -6.41 13.55
CA ILE A 29 -16.41 -5.01 13.24
C ILE A 29 -17.70 -4.18 13.16
N ALA A 30 -18.79 -4.75 12.64
CA ALA A 30 -20.05 -4.04 12.49
C ALA A 30 -20.63 -3.59 13.86
N ARG A 31 -20.69 -4.51 14.81
CA ARG A 31 -21.16 -4.19 16.16
C ARG A 31 -20.22 -3.24 16.88
N TRP A 32 -18.93 -3.40 16.70
CA TRP A 32 -17.93 -2.53 17.29
C TRP A 32 -18.06 -1.10 16.75
N LEU A 33 -18.21 -0.93 15.43
CA LEU A 33 -18.43 0.39 14.80
C LEU A 33 -19.76 1.03 15.23
N GLN A 34 -20.83 0.26 15.44
CA GLN A 34 -22.09 0.80 15.93
C GLN A 34 -21.93 1.47 17.31
N VAL A 35 -21.08 0.90 18.18
CA VAL A 35 -20.85 1.42 19.53
C VAL A 35 -19.83 2.55 19.54
N HIS A 36 -18.73 2.41 18.79
CA HIS A 36 -17.58 3.31 18.86
C HIS A 36 -17.51 4.33 17.73
N GLY A 37 -18.19 4.08 16.59
CA GLY A 37 -18.18 4.94 15.41
C GLY A 37 -18.50 6.40 15.67
N PRO A 38 -19.51 6.75 16.51
CA PRO A 38 -19.84 8.13 16.84
C PRO A 38 -18.70 8.95 17.48
N ARG A 39 -17.67 8.28 18.00
CA ARG A 39 -16.51 8.91 18.64
C ARG A 39 -15.40 9.29 17.67
N PHE A 40 -15.43 8.79 16.43
CA PHE A 40 -14.34 9.01 15.47
C PHE A 40 -14.55 10.29 14.68
N ALA A 41 -13.54 11.15 14.67
CA ALA A 41 -13.43 12.27 13.76
C ALA A 41 -12.89 11.86 12.39
N GLN A 42 -12.06 10.81 12.36
CA GLN A 42 -11.43 10.29 11.14
C GLN A 42 -11.42 8.76 11.15
N VAL A 43 -11.56 8.16 9.97
CA VAL A 43 -11.42 6.72 9.76
C VAL A 43 -10.54 6.48 8.56
N VAL A 44 -9.47 5.70 8.75
CA VAL A 44 -8.58 5.28 7.66
C VAL A 44 -8.91 3.85 7.25
N LEU A 45 -9.18 3.66 5.97
CA LEU A 45 -9.45 2.35 5.36
C LEU A 45 -8.29 2.01 4.40
N CYS A 46 -7.46 1.04 4.79
CA CYS A 46 -6.31 0.64 4.00
C CYS A 46 -6.66 -0.46 3.00
N ARG A 47 -6.26 -0.29 1.73
CA ARG A 47 -6.48 -1.19 0.60
C ARG A 47 -7.94 -1.22 0.09
N HIS A 48 -8.10 -1.21 -1.23
CA HIS A 48 -9.42 -1.06 -1.87
C HIS A 48 -10.44 -2.13 -1.48
N TYR A 49 -10.03 -3.39 -1.30
CA TYR A 49 -10.95 -4.47 -0.94
C TYR A 49 -11.48 -4.35 0.49
N ILE A 50 -10.66 -3.86 1.43
CA ILE A 50 -11.09 -3.53 2.80
C ILE A 50 -11.99 -2.29 2.78
N ALA A 51 -11.57 -1.24 2.07
CA ALA A 51 -12.34 -0.02 1.98
C ALA A 51 -13.72 -0.28 1.34
N ARG A 52 -13.79 -1.08 0.28
CA ARG A 52 -15.06 -1.46 -0.36
C ARG A 52 -16.00 -2.19 0.59
N GLU A 53 -15.47 -3.10 1.42
CA GLU A 53 -16.27 -3.84 2.41
C GLU A 53 -16.80 -2.94 3.53
N PHE A 54 -15.96 -2.05 4.07
CA PHE A 54 -16.28 -1.34 5.29
C PHE A 54 -16.74 0.10 5.09
N LEU A 55 -16.49 0.74 3.95
CA LEU A 55 -16.90 2.13 3.69
C LEU A 55 -18.42 2.37 3.90
N PRO A 56 -19.33 1.51 3.40
CA PRO A 56 -20.76 1.70 3.64
C PRO A 56 -21.13 1.61 5.13
N LEU A 57 -20.43 0.76 5.86
CA LEU A 57 -20.65 0.57 7.30
C LEU A 57 -20.13 1.77 8.09
N VAL A 58 -18.93 2.28 7.74
CA VAL A 58 -18.33 3.49 8.33
C VAL A 58 -19.25 4.68 8.12
N ARG A 59 -19.72 4.93 6.89
CA ARG A 59 -20.65 6.05 6.58
C ARG A 59 -21.93 5.98 7.40
N ARG A 60 -22.43 4.78 7.72
CA ARG A 60 -23.62 4.59 8.52
C ARG A 60 -23.37 4.75 10.03
N CYS A 61 -22.24 4.25 10.54
CA CYS A 61 -21.95 4.21 11.98
C CYS A 61 -21.16 5.42 12.50
N ALA A 62 -20.46 6.11 11.60
CA ALA A 62 -19.63 7.29 11.86
C ALA A 62 -19.86 8.35 10.78
N PRO A 63 -21.11 8.85 10.58
CA PRO A 63 -21.43 9.77 9.49
C PRO A 63 -20.67 11.11 9.56
N GLN A 64 -20.23 11.50 10.74
CA GLN A 64 -19.45 12.70 11.01
C GLN A 64 -17.96 12.55 10.67
N ALA A 65 -17.47 11.31 10.53
CA ALA A 65 -16.04 11.05 10.35
C ALA A 65 -15.58 11.34 8.92
N THR A 66 -14.45 12.00 8.78
CA THR A 66 -13.72 12.08 7.51
C THR A 66 -13.15 10.71 7.18
N VAL A 67 -13.49 10.15 6.03
CA VAL A 67 -12.98 8.85 5.59
C VAL A 67 -11.80 9.04 4.66
N LEU A 68 -10.64 8.55 5.10
CA LEU A 68 -9.42 8.49 4.32
C LEU A 68 -9.26 7.09 3.74
N PHE A 69 -9.10 7.00 2.44
CA PHE A 69 -8.71 5.76 1.79
C PHE A 69 -7.20 5.75 1.58
N ASP A 70 -6.50 4.84 2.25
CA ASP A 70 -5.08 4.60 2.05
C ASP A 70 -4.91 3.45 1.04
N SER A 71 -4.49 3.79 -0.18
CA SER A 71 -4.32 2.82 -1.25
C SER A 71 -3.19 1.82 -0.97
N ILE A 72 -2.15 2.23 -0.22
CA ILE A 72 -0.87 1.53 -0.02
C ILE A 72 -0.07 1.44 -1.33
N ASP A 73 -0.72 1.00 -2.40
CA ASP A 73 -0.30 1.00 -3.79
C ASP A 73 -1.55 0.93 -4.68
N LEU A 74 -1.47 1.42 -5.89
CA LEU A 74 -2.56 1.29 -6.86
C LEU A 74 -2.57 -0.13 -7.44
N HIS A 75 -3.47 -0.97 -6.91
CA HIS A 75 -3.55 -2.38 -7.26
C HIS A 75 -3.81 -2.58 -8.75
N TYR A 76 -4.76 -1.83 -9.34
CA TYR A 76 -5.08 -1.96 -10.76
C TYR A 76 -3.90 -1.58 -11.66
N VAL A 77 -3.08 -0.62 -11.26
CA VAL A 77 -1.88 -0.22 -12.02
C VAL A 77 -0.83 -1.33 -11.99
N ARG A 78 -0.60 -1.93 -10.81
CA ARG A 78 0.30 -3.08 -10.66
C ARG A 78 -0.18 -4.28 -11.46
N GLU A 79 -1.48 -4.60 -11.38
CA GLU A 79 -2.08 -5.72 -12.10
C GLU A 79 -2.02 -5.51 -13.62
N GLN A 80 -2.26 -4.28 -14.09
CA GLN A 80 -2.15 -3.94 -15.52
C GLN A 80 -0.72 -4.13 -16.02
N ARG A 81 0.27 -3.63 -15.29
CA ARG A 81 1.69 -3.82 -15.65
C ARG A 81 2.07 -5.31 -15.69
N GLY A 82 1.61 -6.09 -14.73
CA GLY A 82 1.84 -7.53 -14.71
C GLY A 82 1.19 -8.24 -15.91
N ALA A 83 -0.02 -7.84 -16.27
CA ALA A 83 -0.74 -8.37 -17.42
C ALA A 83 -0.06 -8.02 -18.76
N ASP A 84 0.50 -6.82 -18.87
CA ASP A 84 1.22 -6.37 -20.07
C ASP A 84 2.55 -7.11 -20.22
N LEU A 85 3.28 -7.32 -19.12
CA LEU A 85 4.52 -8.12 -19.13
C LEU A 85 4.29 -9.59 -19.49
N ALA A 86 3.19 -10.17 -19.02
CA ALA A 86 2.83 -11.56 -19.30
C ALA A 86 2.09 -11.74 -20.64
N ASP A 87 1.71 -10.66 -21.30
CA ASP A 87 0.82 -10.63 -22.47
C ASP A 87 -0.47 -11.46 -22.28
N ASP A 88 -1.07 -11.38 -21.09
CA ASP A 88 -2.21 -12.20 -20.68
C ASP A 88 -3.52 -11.40 -20.69
N ALA A 89 -4.42 -11.77 -21.61
CA ALA A 89 -5.73 -11.14 -21.76
C ALA A 89 -6.65 -11.34 -20.53
N THR A 90 -6.49 -12.44 -19.78
CA THR A 90 -7.29 -12.71 -18.58
C THR A 90 -6.83 -11.81 -17.44
N MET A 91 -5.52 -11.65 -17.27
CA MET A 91 -4.96 -10.70 -16.30
C MET A 91 -5.38 -9.26 -16.63
N ARG A 92 -5.37 -8.85 -17.91
CA ARG A 92 -5.88 -7.52 -18.32
C ARG A 92 -7.33 -7.30 -17.93
N ARG A 93 -8.22 -8.30 -18.16
CA ARG A 93 -9.63 -8.21 -17.73
C ARG A 93 -9.77 -8.08 -16.22
N ASN A 94 -8.95 -8.79 -15.45
CA ASN A 94 -8.96 -8.69 -13.99
C ASN A 94 -8.48 -7.31 -13.53
N ALA A 95 -7.42 -6.77 -14.10
CA ALA A 95 -6.93 -5.42 -13.82
C ALA A 95 -8.00 -4.35 -14.09
N LEU A 96 -8.76 -4.48 -15.18
CA LEU A 96 -9.89 -3.57 -15.48
C LEU A 96 -11.01 -3.66 -14.43
N ARG A 97 -11.31 -4.86 -13.92
CA ARG A 97 -12.27 -5.04 -12.82
C ARG A 97 -11.76 -4.40 -11.53
N THR A 98 -10.51 -4.65 -11.19
CA THR A 98 -9.86 -4.03 -10.01
C THR A 98 -9.87 -2.52 -10.13
N ARG A 99 -9.58 -1.97 -11.34
CA ARG A 99 -9.64 -0.53 -11.60
C ARG A 99 -11.03 0.05 -11.30
N ALA A 100 -12.09 -0.57 -11.79
CA ALA A 100 -13.45 -0.11 -11.53
C ALA A 100 -13.78 -0.08 -10.03
N LEU A 101 -13.37 -1.14 -9.29
CA LEU A 101 -13.61 -1.27 -7.85
C LEU A 101 -12.77 -0.28 -7.03
N GLU A 102 -11.51 -0.08 -7.39
CA GLU A 102 -10.61 0.82 -6.67
C GLU A 102 -11.02 2.29 -6.91
N LEU A 103 -11.35 2.67 -8.14
CA LEU A 103 -11.85 4.01 -8.45
C LEU A 103 -13.24 4.31 -7.82
N ASP A 104 -14.11 3.30 -7.61
CA ASP A 104 -15.35 3.50 -6.83
C ASP A 104 -15.03 3.90 -5.39
N VAL A 105 -14.07 3.24 -4.76
CA VAL A 105 -13.60 3.59 -3.40
C VAL A 105 -13.00 4.98 -3.37
N VAL A 106 -12.13 5.32 -4.33
CA VAL A 106 -11.52 6.65 -4.46
C VAL A 106 -12.59 7.75 -4.49
N ARG A 107 -13.61 7.62 -5.33
CA ARG A 107 -14.68 8.62 -5.48
C ARG A 107 -15.60 8.75 -4.26
N ARG A 108 -15.72 7.69 -3.46
CA ARG A 108 -16.60 7.64 -2.28
C ARG A 108 -15.90 7.99 -0.98
N SER A 109 -14.58 8.09 -0.99
CA SER A 109 -13.77 8.54 0.14
C SER A 109 -13.65 10.06 0.14
N ASP A 110 -13.47 10.68 1.31
CA ASP A 110 -13.30 12.14 1.39
C ASP A 110 -11.89 12.55 0.96
N VAL A 111 -10.90 11.70 1.22
CA VAL A 111 -9.50 11.86 0.78
C VAL A 111 -8.94 10.49 0.43
N THR A 112 -8.19 10.43 -0.66
CA THR A 112 -7.37 9.25 -0.99
C THR A 112 -5.90 9.55 -0.77
N LEU A 113 -5.23 8.69 -0.02
CA LEU A 113 -3.78 8.76 0.21
C LEU A 113 -3.06 7.81 -0.74
N VAL A 114 -2.02 8.34 -1.39
CA VAL A 114 -1.12 7.58 -2.27
C VAL A 114 0.32 7.77 -1.83
N VAL A 115 1.20 6.82 -2.16
CA VAL A 115 2.59 6.83 -1.66
C VAL A 115 3.55 7.69 -2.48
N SER A 116 3.14 8.14 -3.65
CA SER A 116 4.02 8.90 -4.54
C SER A 116 3.28 9.92 -5.43
N PRO A 117 3.95 10.99 -5.86
CA PRO A 117 3.41 11.92 -6.85
C PRO A 117 2.99 11.23 -8.16
N THR A 118 3.72 10.20 -8.59
CA THR A 118 3.37 9.43 -9.80
C THR A 118 2.00 8.75 -9.68
N GLU A 119 1.68 8.21 -8.51
CA GLU A 119 0.35 7.63 -8.27
C GLU A 119 -0.73 8.71 -8.17
N ALA A 120 -0.40 9.87 -7.58
CA ALA A 120 -1.32 11.00 -7.57
C ALA A 120 -1.65 11.46 -8.99
N ASP A 121 -0.66 11.56 -9.88
CA ASP A 121 -0.87 11.91 -11.29
C ASP A 121 -1.76 10.89 -12.03
N VAL A 122 -1.63 9.61 -11.71
CA VAL A 122 -2.50 8.57 -12.27
C VAL A 122 -3.94 8.77 -11.80
N LEU A 123 -4.16 8.94 -10.50
CA LEU A 123 -5.52 9.12 -9.96
C LEU A 123 -6.15 10.45 -10.37
N ASN A 124 -5.40 11.53 -10.47
CA ASN A 124 -5.90 12.82 -10.96
C ASN A 124 -6.43 12.73 -12.41
N ARG A 125 -5.87 11.83 -13.23
CA ARG A 125 -6.41 11.55 -14.57
C ARG A 125 -7.63 10.63 -14.53
N ASP A 126 -7.62 9.63 -13.66
CA ASP A 126 -8.62 8.56 -13.62
C ASP A 126 -9.86 8.94 -12.77
N ALA A 127 -9.70 9.86 -11.83
CA ALA A 127 -10.73 10.36 -10.93
C ALA A 127 -10.50 11.86 -10.61
N PRO A 128 -10.66 12.77 -11.59
CA PRO A 128 -10.27 14.19 -11.45
C PRO A 128 -11.05 14.95 -10.36
N ASP A 129 -12.21 14.47 -9.97
CA ASP A 129 -13.04 15.08 -8.93
C ASP A 129 -12.71 14.59 -7.51
N ALA A 130 -11.81 13.59 -7.38
CA ALA A 130 -11.41 13.06 -6.08
C ALA A 130 -10.28 13.89 -5.46
N ARG A 131 -10.32 14.02 -4.15
CA ARG A 131 -9.22 14.65 -3.40
C ARG A 131 -8.10 13.63 -3.17
N ILE A 132 -6.95 13.86 -3.78
CA ILE A 132 -5.76 13.00 -3.70
C ILE A 132 -4.67 13.74 -2.93
N GLU A 133 -4.09 13.07 -1.95
CA GLU A 133 -2.97 13.58 -1.14
C GLU A 133 -1.83 12.56 -1.13
N VAL A 134 -0.60 13.05 -1.14
CA VAL A 134 0.58 12.17 -1.09
C VAL A 134 1.02 11.97 0.36
N LEU A 135 0.99 10.73 0.82
CA LEU A 135 1.56 10.28 2.08
C LEU A 135 2.59 9.19 1.79
N SER A 136 3.84 9.58 1.63
CA SER A 136 4.94 8.64 1.38
C SER A 136 5.22 7.75 2.61
N ASN A 137 5.91 6.62 2.37
CA ASN A 137 6.35 5.76 3.46
C ASN A 137 7.22 6.53 4.45
N LEU A 138 6.90 6.39 5.72
CA LEU A 138 7.65 7.00 6.81
C LEU A 138 8.75 6.03 7.27
N HIS A 139 9.96 6.55 7.43
CA HIS A 139 11.12 5.79 7.88
C HIS A 139 11.86 6.54 8.97
N ASP A 140 12.36 5.81 9.97
CA ASP A 140 13.32 6.35 10.91
C ASP A 140 14.67 6.55 10.21
N ILE A 141 15.18 7.77 10.27
CA ILE A 141 16.47 8.12 9.65
C ILE A 141 17.58 7.81 10.65
N ALA A 142 18.29 6.72 10.40
CA ALA A 142 19.42 6.29 11.23
C ALA A 142 20.70 7.16 11.08
N GLY A 143 20.62 8.24 10.31
CA GLY A 143 21.75 9.12 10.02
C GLY A 143 22.48 8.74 8.72
N PRO A 144 23.51 9.52 8.33
CA PRO A 144 24.28 9.24 7.13
C PRO A 144 25.16 8.00 7.34
N GLY A 145 25.15 7.09 6.37
CA GLY A 145 26.14 6.01 6.29
C GLY A 145 27.50 6.51 5.77
N GLU A 146 28.33 5.58 5.29
CA GLU A 146 29.63 5.92 4.71
C GLU A 146 29.52 6.98 3.60
N PRO A 147 30.46 7.93 3.53
CA PRO A 147 30.52 8.92 2.47
C PRO A 147 30.49 8.28 1.08
N PHE A 148 29.88 8.93 0.11
CA PHE A 148 29.72 8.39 -1.24
C PHE A 148 31.03 7.89 -1.87
N ALA A 149 32.17 8.59 -1.63
CA ALA A 149 33.47 8.22 -2.14
C ALA A 149 34.01 6.87 -1.61
N GLN A 150 33.46 6.40 -0.48
CA GLN A 150 33.85 5.14 0.17
C GLN A 150 32.91 3.98 -0.17
N ARG A 151 31.75 4.29 -0.77
CA ARG A 151 30.77 3.28 -1.20
C ARG A 151 31.27 2.55 -2.45
N ARG A 152 31.29 1.23 -2.42
CA ARG A 152 31.89 0.41 -3.48
C ARG A 152 30.92 -0.58 -4.12
N ASP A 153 29.98 -1.10 -3.37
CA ASP A 153 29.13 -2.20 -3.77
C ASP A 153 27.69 -1.75 -4.01
N LEU A 154 26.88 -2.66 -4.57
CA LEU A 154 25.45 -2.49 -4.78
C LEU A 154 24.69 -3.19 -3.67
N VAL A 155 23.61 -2.59 -3.22
CA VAL A 155 22.68 -3.20 -2.27
C VAL A 155 21.28 -3.20 -2.85
N PHE A 156 20.59 -4.32 -2.72
CA PHE A 156 19.17 -4.44 -2.99
C PHE A 156 18.41 -4.59 -1.67
N VAL A 157 17.40 -3.75 -1.49
CA VAL A 157 16.50 -3.82 -0.33
C VAL A 157 15.11 -4.19 -0.80
N GLY A 158 14.63 -5.37 -0.41
CA GLY A 158 13.31 -5.86 -0.78
C GLY A 158 13.07 -7.30 -0.33
N GLY A 159 11.80 -7.65 -0.08
CA GLY A 159 11.41 -9.01 0.29
C GLY A 159 11.22 -9.88 -0.94
N PHE A 160 11.93 -11.01 -1.05
CA PHE A 160 11.80 -11.95 -2.19
C PHE A 160 10.49 -12.74 -2.23
N ARG A 161 9.66 -12.67 -1.17
CA ARG A 161 8.28 -13.18 -1.22
C ARG A 161 7.35 -12.31 -2.08
N HIS A 162 7.80 -11.10 -2.43
CA HIS A 162 7.10 -10.22 -3.36
C HIS A 162 7.62 -10.47 -4.78
N PRO A 163 6.81 -11.06 -5.69
CA PRO A 163 7.27 -11.48 -7.02
C PRO A 163 7.99 -10.40 -7.84
N PRO A 164 7.53 -9.12 -7.87
CA PRO A 164 8.24 -8.07 -8.58
C PRO A 164 9.68 -7.84 -8.11
N ASN A 165 9.97 -8.05 -6.83
CA ASN A 165 11.33 -7.90 -6.30
C ASN A 165 12.27 -9.00 -6.79
N ALA A 166 11.78 -10.25 -6.82
CA ALA A 166 12.53 -11.37 -7.35
C ALA A 166 12.81 -11.18 -8.86
N ASP A 167 11.79 -10.79 -9.62
CA ASP A 167 11.91 -10.51 -11.05
C ASP A 167 12.91 -9.39 -11.34
N ALA A 168 12.82 -8.28 -10.62
CA ALA A 168 13.73 -7.14 -10.76
C ALA A 168 15.20 -7.54 -10.51
N VAL A 169 15.48 -8.35 -9.48
CA VAL A 169 16.85 -8.81 -9.20
C VAL A 169 17.34 -9.76 -10.26
N ILE A 170 16.52 -10.69 -10.72
CA ILE A 170 16.88 -11.63 -11.79
C ILE A 170 17.21 -10.86 -13.08
N TRP A 171 16.34 -9.93 -13.46
CA TRP A 171 16.55 -9.07 -14.63
C TRP A 171 17.84 -8.26 -14.49
N PHE A 172 18.05 -7.59 -13.35
CA PHE A 172 19.26 -6.82 -13.10
C PHE A 172 20.52 -7.67 -13.24
N VAL A 173 20.55 -8.87 -12.64
CA VAL A 173 21.72 -9.77 -12.66
C VAL A 173 22.00 -10.29 -14.08
N ARG A 174 20.97 -10.54 -14.87
CA ARG A 174 21.12 -11.10 -16.23
C ARG A 174 21.45 -10.02 -17.26
N GLU A 175 20.79 -8.87 -17.21
CA GLU A 175 20.82 -7.89 -18.27
C GLU A 175 21.72 -6.68 -17.98
N ILE A 176 21.83 -6.27 -16.71
CA ILE A 176 22.55 -5.02 -16.35
C ILE A 176 23.90 -5.31 -15.71
N PHE A 177 23.95 -6.20 -14.73
CA PHE A 177 25.15 -6.42 -13.93
C PHE A 177 26.39 -6.86 -14.75
N PRO A 178 26.30 -7.69 -15.81
CA PRO A 178 27.46 -8.03 -16.64
C PRO A 178 28.13 -6.79 -17.27
N ALA A 179 27.33 -5.85 -17.78
CA ALA A 179 27.86 -4.62 -18.37
C ALA A 179 28.51 -3.70 -17.32
N LEU A 180 27.94 -3.67 -16.10
CA LEU A 180 28.54 -2.93 -14.98
C LEU A 180 29.88 -3.54 -14.56
N ARG A 181 29.99 -4.87 -14.46
CA ARG A 181 31.23 -5.56 -14.10
C ARG A 181 32.33 -5.37 -15.14
N THR A 182 31.99 -5.27 -16.41
CA THR A 182 32.97 -4.94 -17.46
C THR A 182 33.56 -3.55 -17.25
N ARG A 183 32.75 -2.57 -16.84
CA ARG A 183 33.21 -1.19 -16.59
C ARG A 183 33.86 -1.01 -15.21
N ARG A 184 33.49 -1.84 -14.24
CA ARG A 184 34.01 -1.85 -12.85
C ARG A 184 34.19 -3.27 -12.34
N PRO A 185 35.33 -3.90 -12.62
CA PRO A 185 35.56 -5.33 -12.32
C PRO A 185 35.48 -5.70 -10.82
N GLY A 186 35.69 -4.74 -9.93
CA GLY A 186 35.62 -4.95 -8.46
C GLY A 186 34.21 -4.79 -7.86
N LEU A 187 33.19 -4.48 -8.66
CA LEU A 187 31.82 -4.29 -8.17
C LEU A 187 31.17 -5.60 -7.75
N ARG A 188 30.57 -5.62 -6.55
CA ARG A 188 29.84 -6.76 -5.99
C ARG A 188 28.40 -6.38 -5.65
#